data_2efa464adbae9d0dda96cb4c43c95e21
#
_entry.id   2efa464adbae9d0dda96cb4c43c95e21
#
_cell.length_a   1.000
_cell.length_b   1.000
_cell.length_c   1.000
_cell.angle_alpha   90.00
_cell.angle_beta   90.00
_cell.angle_gamma   90.00
#
_symmetry.space_group_name_H-M   'P 1'
#
loop_
_entity.id
_entity.type
_entity.pdbx_description
1 polymer ?
#
loop_
_entity_poly.entity_id
_entity_poly.type
_entity_poly.pdbx_seq_one_letter_code
_entity_poly.pdbx_strand_id
1 'polypeptide(L)'
;MRFEITETAINQATTRSTVYRYDCYIDDVFMTFGTWTEKQEPYTVYQHFIKIVLREWKTKYKNKYGMNKITKHDMERLNPVTIMKEDIQDIDLTLKKANEFIRLQKMEGDFT
;
A
#
# COMPACT_ATOMS: atom_id res chain seq x y z
N MET A 1 -7.24 -0.05 14.42
CA MET A 1 -6.84 -0.70 13.16
C MET A 1 -5.49 -0.14 12.73
N ARG A 2 -4.55 -1.00 12.46
CA ARG A 2 -3.19 -0.61 12.08
C ARG A 2 -2.98 -0.80 10.59
N PHE A 3 -2.61 0.27 9.92
CA PHE A 3 -2.28 0.27 8.50
C PHE A 3 -0.77 0.30 8.34
N GLU A 4 -0.22 -0.67 7.60
CA GLU A 4 1.22 -0.80 7.44
C GLU A 4 1.59 -0.94 5.97
N ILE A 5 2.61 -0.21 5.55
CA ILE A 5 3.20 -0.33 4.21
C ILE A 5 4.65 -0.74 4.35
N THR A 6 5.04 -1.78 3.61
CA THR A 6 6.42 -2.23 3.52
C THR A 6 6.96 -2.04 2.12
N GLU A 7 8.23 -1.65 2.02
CA GLU A 7 8.94 -1.48 0.76
C GLU A 7 9.96 -2.59 0.58
N THR A 8 10.00 -3.17 -0.62
CA THR A 8 11.00 -4.17 -1.00
C THR A 8 11.63 -3.77 -2.32
N ALA A 9 12.94 -3.60 -2.34
CA ALA A 9 13.68 -3.36 -3.57
C ALA A 9 14.06 -4.70 -4.21
N ILE A 10 13.62 -4.93 -5.44
CA ILE A 10 13.86 -6.17 -6.17
C ILE A 10 14.77 -5.86 -7.36
N ASN A 11 15.97 -6.42 -7.36
CA ASN A 11 16.90 -6.28 -8.47
C ASN A 11 16.59 -7.31 -9.53
N GLN A 12 16.31 -6.84 -10.74
CA GLN A 12 16.05 -7.72 -11.88
C GLN A 12 17.36 -8.04 -12.59
N ALA A 13 17.80 -9.29 -12.51
CA ALA A 13 19.08 -9.73 -13.08
C ALA A 13 19.15 -9.57 -14.61
N THR A 14 18.03 -9.73 -15.31
CA THR A 14 17.98 -9.69 -16.77
C THR A 14 18.02 -8.28 -17.35
N THR A 15 17.45 -7.30 -16.65
CA THR A 15 17.34 -5.91 -17.12
C THR A 15 18.28 -4.96 -16.39
N ARG A 16 18.95 -5.43 -15.35
CA ARG A 16 19.79 -4.61 -14.45
C ARG A 16 19.04 -3.43 -13.84
N SER A 17 17.71 -3.49 -13.82
CA SER A 17 16.86 -2.47 -13.22
C SER A 17 16.38 -2.91 -11.84
N THR A 18 16.04 -1.94 -11.01
CA THR A 18 15.44 -2.20 -9.70
C THR A 18 13.95 -1.88 -9.78
N VAL A 19 13.13 -2.79 -9.29
CA VAL A 19 11.70 -2.59 -9.12
C VAL A 19 11.42 -2.45 -7.63
N TYR A 20 10.64 -1.45 -7.27
CA TYR A 20 10.24 -1.22 -5.90
C TYR A 20 8.82 -1.75 -5.72
N ARG A 21 8.68 -2.73 -4.84
CA ARG A 21 7.40 -3.32 -4.48
C ARG A 21 6.95 -2.80 -3.13
N TYR A 22 5.68 -2.38 -3.08
CA TYR A 22 5.05 -1.90 -1.85
C TYR A 22 3.90 -2.81 -1.51
N ASP A 23 3.89 -3.33 -0.28
CA ASP A 23 2.85 -4.22 0.23
C ASP A 23 2.08 -3.52 1.34
N CYS A 24 0.78 -3.65 1.29
CA CYS A 24 -0.13 -3.02 2.24
C CYS A 24 -0.78 -4.07 3.14
N TYR A 25 -0.74 -3.83 4.44
CA TYR A 25 -1.32 -4.71 5.46
C TYR A 25 -2.28 -3.92 6.34
N ILE A 26 -3.34 -4.59 6.79
CA ILE A 26 -4.20 -4.10 7.86
C ILE A 26 -4.21 -5.14 8.97
N ASP A 27 -3.80 -4.75 10.19
CA ASP A 27 -3.68 -5.64 11.35
C ASP A 27 -2.92 -6.93 11.00
N ASP A 28 -1.78 -6.77 10.31
CA ASP A 28 -0.91 -7.86 9.85
C ASP A 28 -1.51 -8.75 8.76
N VAL A 29 -2.67 -8.39 8.21
CA VAL A 29 -3.29 -9.10 7.08
C VAL A 29 -2.90 -8.42 5.78
N PHE A 30 -2.32 -9.18 4.86
CA PHE A 30 -1.98 -8.66 3.52
C PHE A 30 -3.24 -8.25 2.77
N MET A 31 -3.24 -7.04 2.26
CA MET A 31 -4.40 -6.49 1.55
C MET A 31 -4.18 -6.33 0.06
N THR A 32 -3.08 -5.69 -0.31
CA THR A 32 -2.76 -5.40 -1.71
C THR A 32 -1.28 -5.06 -1.87
N PHE A 33 -0.83 -5.03 -3.12
CA PHE A 33 0.53 -4.58 -3.43
C PHE A 33 0.56 -3.79 -4.73
N GLY A 34 1.66 -3.07 -4.94
CA GLY A 34 1.95 -2.38 -6.20
C GLY A 34 3.44 -2.35 -6.45
N THR A 35 3.83 -2.20 -7.71
CA THR A 35 5.23 -2.10 -8.12
C THR A 35 5.47 -0.84 -8.93
N TRP A 36 6.62 -0.21 -8.70
CA TRP A 36 7.04 1.00 -9.42
C TRP A 36 8.50 0.84 -9.84
N THR A 37 8.87 1.48 -10.93
CA THR A 37 10.26 1.50 -11.42
C THR A 37 11.12 2.47 -10.64
N GLU A 38 10.52 3.39 -9.90
CA GLU A 38 11.20 4.39 -9.07
C GLU A 38 10.72 4.29 -7.63
N LYS A 39 11.63 4.61 -6.70
CA LYS A 39 11.29 4.65 -5.29
C LYS A 39 10.27 5.76 -5.03
N GLN A 40 9.19 5.42 -4.33
CA GLN A 40 8.11 6.33 -4.02
C GLN A 40 8.25 6.91 -2.61
N GLU A 41 7.74 8.11 -2.41
CA GLU A 41 7.60 8.68 -1.07
C GLU A 41 6.56 7.86 -0.28
N PRO A 42 6.83 7.58 1.01
CA PRO A 42 5.90 6.76 1.81
C PRO A 42 4.47 7.29 1.81
N TYR A 43 4.30 8.59 1.89
CA TYR A 43 2.97 9.22 1.93
C TYR A 43 2.22 9.05 0.60
N THR A 44 2.94 9.10 -0.52
CA THR A 44 2.37 8.86 -1.86
C THR A 44 1.81 7.44 -1.97
N VAL A 45 2.57 6.46 -1.51
CA VAL A 45 2.14 5.05 -1.50
C VAL A 45 0.94 4.86 -0.58
N TYR A 46 0.96 5.50 0.59
CA TYR A 46 -0.15 5.48 1.53
C TYR A 46 -1.44 5.99 0.88
N GLN A 47 -1.39 7.15 0.23
CA GLN A 47 -2.55 7.74 -0.42
C GLN A 47 -3.08 6.88 -1.58
N HIS A 48 -2.17 6.20 -2.27
CA HIS A 48 -2.56 5.28 -3.33
C HIS A 48 -3.33 4.08 -2.80
N PHE A 49 -2.84 3.45 -1.73
CA PHE A 49 -3.45 2.23 -1.20
C PHE A 49 -4.68 2.48 -0.33
N ILE A 50 -4.66 3.53 0.49
CA ILE A 50 -5.72 3.76 1.49
C ILE A 50 -7.10 3.87 0.85
N LYS A 51 -7.19 4.51 -0.31
CA LYS A 51 -8.45 4.67 -1.04
C LYS A 51 -9.02 3.32 -1.48
N ILE A 52 -8.16 2.43 -1.97
CA ILE A 52 -8.56 1.11 -2.48
C ILE A 52 -8.93 0.20 -1.31
N VAL A 53 -8.05 0.15 -0.32
CA VAL A 53 -8.12 -0.80 0.78
C VAL A 53 -9.31 -0.53 1.69
N LEU A 54 -9.55 0.72 2.05
CA LEU A 54 -10.63 1.05 2.97
C LEU A 54 -12.02 0.83 2.38
N ARG A 55 -12.16 0.92 1.06
CA ARG A 55 -13.42 0.58 0.39
C ARG A 55 -13.74 -0.90 0.51
N GLU A 56 -12.73 -1.72 0.47
CA GLU A 56 -12.86 -3.17 0.39
C GLU A 56 -12.50 -3.88 1.70
N TRP A 57 -12.03 -3.13 2.72
CA TRP A 57 -11.43 -3.73 3.89
C TRP A 57 -12.37 -4.71 4.61
N LYS A 58 -13.66 -4.38 4.67
CA LYS A 58 -14.63 -5.27 5.34
C LYS A 58 -14.67 -6.64 4.69
N THR A 59 -14.71 -6.67 3.37
CA THR A 59 -14.76 -7.94 2.61
C THR A 59 -13.40 -8.65 2.66
N LYS A 60 -12.32 -7.95 2.36
CA LYS A 60 -10.97 -8.52 2.35
C LYS A 60 -10.52 -8.96 3.74
N TYR A 61 -10.81 -8.16 4.75
CA TYR A 61 -10.43 -8.47 6.11
C TYR A 61 -11.17 -9.69 6.67
N LYS A 62 -12.46 -9.82 6.36
CA LYS A 62 -13.23 -11.00 6.74
C LYS A 62 -12.76 -12.26 6.02
N ASN A 63 -12.32 -12.12 4.78
CA ASN A 63 -11.87 -13.22 3.95
C ASN A 63 -10.36 -13.41 3.97
N LYS A 64 -9.70 -13.00 5.06
CA LYS A 64 -8.25 -12.99 5.20
C LYS A 64 -7.55 -14.33 4.91
N TYR A 65 -8.27 -15.43 5.03
CA TYR A 65 -7.72 -16.77 4.76
C TYR A 65 -7.97 -17.25 3.32
N GLY A 66 -8.84 -16.59 2.57
CA GLY A 66 -9.25 -17.02 1.23
C GLY A 66 -8.61 -16.27 0.07
N MET A 67 -8.13 -15.05 0.30
CA MET A 67 -7.75 -14.16 -0.79
C MET A 67 -6.24 -14.06 -1.02
N ASN A 68 -5.41 -14.35 -0.03
CA ASN A 68 -3.99 -14.09 -0.14
C ASN A 68 -3.17 -15.35 0.02
N LYS A 69 -2.56 -15.78 -1.08
CA LYS A 69 -1.60 -16.87 -1.10
C LYS A 69 -0.20 -16.43 -0.66
N ILE A 70 0.04 -15.13 -0.63
CA ILE A 70 1.31 -14.57 -0.20
C ILE A 70 1.22 -14.30 1.30
N THR A 71 2.01 -15.01 2.09
CA THR A 71 2.06 -14.82 3.53
C THR A 71 3.11 -13.76 3.88
N LYS A 72 2.97 -13.18 5.07
CA LYS A 72 4.01 -12.29 5.62
C LYS A 72 5.37 -12.98 5.64
N HIS A 73 5.39 -14.29 5.91
CA HIS A 73 6.61 -15.09 5.91
C HIS A 73 7.27 -15.15 4.53
N ASP A 74 6.49 -15.25 3.45
CA ASP A 74 7.03 -15.24 2.09
C ASP A 74 7.67 -13.89 1.76
N MET A 75 7.10 -12.81 2.27
CA MET A 75 7.64 -11.47 2.07
C MET A 75 8.90 -11.21 2.88
N GLU A 76 9.03 -11.81 4.06
CA GLU A 76 10.23 -11.66 4.90
C GLU A 76 11.49 -12.17 4.21
N ARG A 77 11.38 -13.11 3.28
CA ARG A 77 12.51 -13.59 2.49
C ARG A 77 13.12 -12.52 1.59
N LEU A 78 12.37 -11.48 1.27
CA LEU A 78 12.82 -10.38 0.42
C LEU A 78 13.35 -9.18 1.22
N ASN A 79 13.42 -9.32 2.54
CA ASN A 79 13.86 -8.27 3.47
C ASN A 79 13.08 -6.95 3.30
N PRO A 80 11.75 -6.97 3.41
CA PRO A 80 10.97 -5.74 3.33
C PRO A 80 11.26 -4.82 4.50
N VAL A 81 11.23 -3.53 4.25
CA VAL A 81 11.39 -2.50 5.27
C VAL A 81 10.05 -1.80 5.45
N THR A 82 9.58 -1.74 6.69
CA THR A 82 8.36 -0.97 7.00
C THR A 82 8.65 0.51 6.82
N ILE A 83 7.94 1.15 5.91
CA ILE A 83 8.10 2.57 5.63
C ILE A 83 6.99 3.42 6.23
N MET A 84 5.86 2.82 6.54
CA MET A 84 4.74 3.54 7.15
C MET A 84 3.93 2.63 8.06
N LYS A 85 3.65 3.14 9.26
CA LYS A 85 2.67 2.59 10.18
C LYS A 85 1.75 3.70 10.62
N GLU A 86 0.46 3.48 10.54
CA GLU A 86 -0.53 4.44 10.97
C GLU A 86 -1.69 3.72 11.66
N ASP A 87 -2.15 4.27 12.78
CA ASP A 87 -3.31 3.75 13.47
C ASP A 87 -4.56 4.46 12.94
N ILE A 88 -5.41 3.73 12.25
CA ILE A 88 -6.63 4.26 11.67
C ILE A 88 -7.80 3.95 12.61
N GLN A 89 -8.31 4.98 13.27
CA GLN A 89 -9.43 4.83 14.19
C GLN A 89 -10.78 5.10 13.52
N ASP A 90 -10.82 6.06 12.61
CA ASP A 90 -12.03 6.41 11.87
C ASP A 90 -11.80 6.16 10.38
N ILE A 91 -12.41 5.08 9.89
CA ILE A 91 -12.26 4.64 8.49
C ILE A 91 -12.92 5.63 7.53
N ASP A 92 -14.12 6.09 7.85
CA ASP A 92 -14.87 6.98 6.97
C ASP A 92 -14.19 8.34 6.82
N LEU A 93 -13.68 8.89 7.91
CA LEU A 93 -12.94 10.14 7.89
C LEU A 93 -11.62 9.99 7.12
N THR A 94 -10.90 8.90 7.35
CA THR A 94 -9.63 8.62 6.66
C THR A 94 -9.84 8.47 5.16
N LEU A 95 -10.88 7.75 4.75
CA LEU A 95 -11.23 7.60 3.33
C LEU A 95 -11.59 8.94 2.69
N LYS A 96 -12.35 9.76 3.39
CA LYS A 96 -12.71 11.09 2.93
C LYS A 96 -11.48 11.97 2.69
N LYS A 97 -10.55 11.99 3.63
CA LYS A 97 -9.28 12.72 3.51
C LYS A 97 -8.43 12.21 2.35
N ALA A 98 -8.35 10.89 2.18
CA ALA A 98 -7.60 10.31 1.07
C ALA A 98 -8.19 10.68 -0.29
N ASN A 99 -9.52 10.61 -0.44
CA ASN A 99 -10.21 11.01 -1.66
C ASN A 99 -10.00 12.49 -1.98
N GLU A 100 -10.06 13.33 -0.98
CA GLU A 100 -9.83 14.78 -1.14
C GLU A 100 -8.40 15.06 -1.58
N PHE A 101 -7.43 14.41 -0.98
CA PHE A 101 -6.02 14.54 -1.35
C PHE A 101 -5.80 14.17 -2.83
N ILE A 102 -6.36 13.05 -3.28
CA ILE A 102 -6.24 12.61 -4.67
C ILE A 102 -6.91 13.60 -5.62
N ARG A 103 -8.08 14.12 -5.25
CA ARG A 103 -8.80 15.12 -6.04
C ARG A 103 -7.97 16.39 -6.21
N LEU A 104 -7.35 16.88 -5.15
CA LEU A 104 -6.49 18.07 -5.18
C LEU A 104 -5.27 17.86 -6.07
N GLN A 105 -4.65 16.69 -6.02
CA GLN A 105 -3.53 16.37 -6.90
C GLN A 105 -3.92 16.40 -8.38
N LYS A 106 -5.09 15.87 -8.72
CA LYS A 106 -5.61 15.93 -10.09
C LYS A 106 -5.86 17.36 -10.55
N MET A 107 -6.41 18.20 -9.68
CA MET A 107 -6.63 19.62 -9.99
C MET A 107 -5.32 20.35 -10.23
N GLU A 108 -4.30 20.12 -9.42
CA GLU A 108 -2.97 20.70 -9.63
C GLU A 108 -2.36 20.25 -10.97
N GLY A 109 -2.54 18.97 -11.33
CA GLY A 109 -2.08 18.43 -12.59
C GLY A 109 -2.76 19.08 -13.80
N ASP A 110 -4.03 19.45 -13.69
CA ASP A 110 -4.80 20.07 -14.77
C ASP A 110 -4.37 21.52 -15.04
N PHE A 111 -3.68 22.17 -14.12
CA PHE A 111 -3.20 23.55 -14.26
C PHE A 111 -1.76 23.66 -14.76
N THR A 112 -1.11 22.56 -14.97
CA THR A 112 0.24 22.52 -15.52
C THR A 112 0.23 22.05 -16.96
#